data_a3a798388aa5cf74b650e6b11d3e744f
#
_entry.id   a3a798388aa5cf74b650e6b11d3e744f
#
_cell.length_a   1.000
_cell.length_b   1.000
_cell.length_c   1.000
_cell.angle_alpha   90.00
_cell.angle_beta   90.00
_cell.angle_gamma   90.00
#
_symmetry.space_group_name_H-M   'P 1'
#
loop_
_entity.id
_entity.type
_entity.pdbx_description
1 polymer ?
#
loop_
_entity_poly.entity_id
_entity_poly.type
_entity_poly.pdbx_seq_one_letter_code
_entity_poly.pdbx_strand_id
1 'polypeptide(L)'
;MSRDKRYQQLLNSNRWKQLRMSYLQQHPLCERCKAEGLIRSAIDVHHVIPVESAHTIQEMEALCFNEVPEQRLEALCIPCHIKAHAEQRSHSKQAHKQREDDRMQRWIERQSKPKRNEG
;
A
#
# COMPACT_ATOMS: atom_id res chain seq x y z
N MET A 1 2.85 -7.37 20.51
CA MET A 1 3.83 -6.89 19.52
C MET A 1 3.12 -5.99 18.53
N SER A 2 3.66 -4.81 18.28
CA SER A 2 3.02 -3.90 17.35
C SER A 2 3.25 -4.35 15.91
N ARG A 3 2.34 -3.94 15.00
CA ARG A 3 2.49 -4.23 13.58
C ARG A 3 3.80 -3.67 13.04
N ASP A 4 4.21 -2.47 13.50
CA ASP A 4 5.42 -1.82 13.04
C ASP A 4 6.65 -2.67 13.30
N LYS A 5 6.71 -3.29 14.47
CA LYS A 5 7.81 -4.18 14.81
C LYS A 5 7.85 -5.40 13.89
N ARG A 6 6.68 -6.00 13.64
CA ARG A 6 6.59 -7.15 12.75
C ARG A 6 6.96 -6.77 11.31
N TYR A 7 6.50 -5.61 10.87
CA TYR A 7 6.84 -5.09 9.55
C TYR A 7 8.35 -4.92 9.39
N GLN A 8 9.02 -4.32 10.38
CA GLN A 8 10.47 -4.16 10.35
C GLN A 8 11.19 -5.51 10.31
N GLN A 9 10.69 -6.48 11.07
CA GLN A 9 11.25 -7.84 11.05
C GLN A 9 11.14 -8.45 9.66
N LEU A 10 10.01 -8.28 8.99
CA LEU A 10 9.80 -8.81 7.64
C LEU A 10 10.75 -8.17 6.63
N LEU A 11 10.93 -6.85 6.69
CA LEU A 11 11.85 -6.14 5.80
C LEU A 11 13.30 -6.52 6.04
N ASN A 12 13.65 -6.94 7.25
CA ASN A 12 14.99 -7.37 7.59
C ASN A 12 15.20 -8.87 7.38
N SER A 13 14.14 -9.60 6.97
CA SER A 13 14.25 -11.04 6.78
C SER A 13 15.07 -11.37 5.53
N ASN A 14 15.76 -12.50 5.57
CA ASN A 14 16.50 -12.99 4.41
C ASN A 14 15.58 -13.29 3.24
N ARG A 15 14.37 -13.76 3.54
CA ARG A 15 13.38 -14.07 2.49
C ARG A 15 13.04 -12.83 1.68
N TRP A 16 12.78 -11.69 2.34
CA TRP A 16 12.49 -10.45 1.65
C TRP A 16 13.72 -9.94 0.88
N LYS A 17 14.90 -10.01 1.49
CA LYS A 17 16.12 -9.54 0.84
C LYS A 17 16.40 -10.33 -0.45
N GLN A 18 16.18 -11.63 -0.43
CA GLN A 18 16.37 -12.47 -1.60
C GLN A 18 15.33 -12.16 -2.68
N LEU A 19 14.08 -12.03 -2.28
CA LEU A 19 13.00 -11.67 -3.20
C LEU A 19 13.25 -10.31 -3.85
N ARG A 20 13.63 -9.34 -3.05
CA ARG A 20 13.96 -8.00 -3.52
C ARG A 20 15.11 -8.02 -4.52
N MET A 21 16.18 -8.71 -4.19
CA MET A 21 17.33 -8.81 -5.07
C MET A 21 16.98 -9.50 -6.38
N SER A 22 16.24 -10.59 -6.31
CA SER A 22 15.79 -11.32 -7.51
C SER A 22 14.93 -10.42 -8.39
N TYR A 23 14.02 -9.67 -7.80
CA TYR A 23 13.16 -8.76 -8.55
C TYR A 23 13.97 -7.66 -9.24
N LEU A 24 14.95 -7.07 -8.54
CA LEU A 24 15.81 -6.04 -9.11
C LEU A 24 16.69 -6.59 -10.25
N GLN A 25 17.10 -7.83 -10.16
CA GLN A 25 17.85 -8.45 -11.26
C GLN A 25 17.02 -8.63 -12.52
N GLN A 26 15.73 -8.92 -12.34
CA GLN A 26 14.79 -9.06 -13.47
C GLN A 26 14.30 -7.72 -13.98
N HIS A 27 14.28 -6.70 -13.11
CA HIS A 27 13.79 -5.37 -13.43
C HIS A 27 14.83 -4.31 -13.00
N PRO A 28 15.96 -4.23 -13.72
CA PRO A 28 17.06 -3.33 -13.30
C PRO A 28 16.78 -1.86 -13.50
N LEU A 29 15.77 -1.52 -14.31
CA LEU A 29 15.42 -0.12 -14.57
C LEU A 29 14.17 0.28 -13.80
N CYS A 30 14.14 1.53 -13.35
CA CYS A 30 12.96 2.09 -12.69
C CYS A 30 11.75 1.97 -13.61
N GLU A 31 10.72 1.28 -13.16
CA GLU A 31 9.55 1.00 -13.99
C GLU A 31 8.76 2.27 -14.30
N ARG A 32 8.67 3.22 -13.38
CA ARG A 32 7.98 4.49 -13.60
C ARG A 32 8.73 5.40 -14.57
N CYS A 33 10.05 5.49 -14.41
CA CYS A 33 10.88 6.26 -15.34
C CYS A 33 10.81 5.67 -16.73
N LYS A 34 10.85 4.35 -16.84
CA LYS A 34 10.77 3.66 -18.12
C LYS A 34 9.45 3.97 -18.83
N ALA A 35 8.35 4.03 -18.08
CA ALA A 35 7.05 4.37 -18.64
C ALA A 35 7.02 5.79 -19.21
N GLU A 36 7.88 6.68 -18.69
CA GLU A 36 8.01 8.06 -19.19
C GLU A 36 9.10 8.22 -20.24
N GLY A 37 9.70 7.12 -20.67
CA GLY A 37 10.77 7.16 -21.66
C GLY A 37 12.14 7.50 -21.10
N LEU A 38 12.31 7.45 -19.78
CA LEU A 38 13.56 7.74 -19.12
C LEU A 38 14.26 6.45 -18.72
N ILE A 39 15.59 6.47 -18.74
CA ILE A 39 16.39 5.32 -18.33
C ILE A 39 17.10 5.64 -17.03
N ARG A 40 16.64 5.04 -15.93
CA ARG A 40 17.24 5.19 -14.62
C ARG A 40 17.28 3.85 -13.92
N SER A 41 18.35 3.60 -13.19
CA SER A 41 18.48 2.34 -12.46
C SER A 41 17.47 2.28 -11.32
N ALA A 42 16.85 1.12 -11.17
CA ALA A 42 16.03 0.85 -9.99
C ALA A 42 16.95 0.57 -8.81
N ILE A 43 16.62 1.14 -7.67
CA ILE A 43 17.41 0.99 -6.45
C ILE A 43 16.65 0.21 -5.40
N ASP A 44 15.33 0.30 -5.41
CA ASP A 44 14.52 -0.33 -4.40
C ASP A 44 13.27 -0.97 -5.00
N VAL A 45 12.63 -1.83 -4.22
CA VAL A 45 11.41 -2.52 -4.63
C VAL A 45 10.28 -2.04 -3.72
N HIS A 46 9.20 -1.59 -4.35
CA HIS A 46 8.05 -1.03 -3.68
C HIS A 46 6.89 -2.00 -3.71
N HIS A 47 6.19 -2.14 -2.58
CA HIS A 47 4.95 -2.90 -2.51
C HIS A 47 3.79 -2.00 -2.94
N VAL A 48 3.10 -2.37 -4.02
CA VAL A 48 1.98 -1.56 -4.51
C VAL A 48 0.86 -1.53 -3.48
N ILE A 49 0.53 -2.69 -2.88
CA ILE A 49 -0.36 -2.71 -1.73
C ILE A 49 0.53 -2.60 -0.49
N PRO A 50 0.37 -1.55 0.32
CA PRO A 50 1.24 -1.38 1.49
C PRO A 50 1.13 -2.56 2.45
N VAL A 51 2.27 -3.10 2.84
CA VAL A 51 2.32 -4.22 3.78
C VAL A 51 1.65 -3.84 5.10
N GLU A 52 1.81 -2.59 5.49
CA GLU A 52 1.23 -2.07 6.72
C GLU A 52 -0.29 -1.98 6.70
N SER A 53 -0.93 -2.11 5.53
CA SER A 53 -2.38 -2.07 5.43
C SER A 53 -3.02 -3.40 5.83
N ALA A 54 -2.24 -4.43 6.07
CA ALA A 54 -2.73 -5.76 6.44
C ALA A 54 -3.46 -5.73 7.79
N HIS A 55 -4.48 -6.56 7.91
CA HIS A 55 -5.27 -6.67 9.14
C HIS A 55 -4.70 -7.70 10.11
N THR A 56 -3.97 -8.69 9.59
CA THR A 56 -3.37 -9.75 10.40
C THR A 56 -1.90 -9.89 10.06
N ILE A 57 -1.16 -10.58 10.93
CA ILE A 57 0.26 -10.85 10.70
C ILE A 57 0.43 -11.75 9.48
N GLN A 58 -0.45 -12.74 9.31
CA GLN A 58 -0.40 -13.64 8.17
C GLN A 58 -0.62 -12.87 6.86
N GLU A 59 -1.57 -11.95 6.85
CA GLU A 59 -1.82 -11.11 5.69
C GLU A 59 -0.63 -10.19 5.42
N MET A 60 -0.01 -9.66 6.46
CA MET A 60 1.19 -8.83 6.33
C MET A 60 2.33 -9.61 5.66
N GLU A 61 2.55 -10.85 6.08
CA GLU A 61 3.56 -11.70 5.47
C GLU A 61 3.24 -11.99 4.00
N ALA A 62 1.99 -12.30 3.71
CA ALA A 62 1.56 -12.57 2.34
C ALA A 62 1.77 -11.36 1.43
N LEU A 63 1.46 -10.17 1.91
CA LEU A 63 1.69 -8.94 1.16
C LEU A 63 3.18 -8.66 0.97
N CYS A 64 3.98 -8.86 2.01
CA CYS A 64 5.42 -8.61 1.96
C CYS A 64 6.10 -9.53 0.94
N PHE A 65 5.71 -10.80 0.92
CA PHE A 65 6.35 -11.80 0.08
C PHE A 65 5.65 -12.04 -1.25
N ASN A 66 4.75 -11.13 -1.63
CA ASN A 66 4.06 -11.15 -2.93
C ASN A 66 3.27 -12.44 -3.15
N GLU A 67 2.61 -12.91 -2.11
CA GLU A 67 1.83 -14.15 -2.15
C GLU A 67 0.33 -13.92 -2.33
N VAL A 68 -0.09 -12.66 -2.44
CA VAL A 68 -1.49 -12.28 -2.66
C VAL A 68 -1.66 -11.97 -4.14
N PRO A 69 -2.71 -12.50 -4.81
CA PRO A 69 -2.88 -12.25 -6.26
C PRO A 69 -2.96 -10.78 -6.64
N GLU A 70 -3.48 -9.94 -5.75
CA GLU A 70 -3.65 -8.52 -6.01
C GLU A 70 -2.35 -7.74 -5.77
N GLN A 71 -1.38 -8.32 -5.08
CA GLN A 71 -0.13 -7.63 -4.78
C GLN A 71 0.78 -7.55 -6.00
N ARG A 72 1.43 -6.42 -6.15
CA ARG A 72 2.43 -6.20 -7.19
C ARG A 72 3.63 -5.51 -6.58
N LEU A 73 4.78 -5.82 -7.15
CA LEU A 73 6.03 -5.15 -6.78
C LEU A 73 6.40 -4.18 -7.91
N GLU A 74 7.07 -3.09 -7.54
CA GLU A 74 7.62 -2.16 -8.52
C GLU A 74 9.09 -1.91 -8.20
N ALA A 75 9.94 -1.98 -9.22
CA ALA A 75 11.34 -1.59 -9.09
C ALA A 75 11.43 -0.09 -9.39
N LEU A 76 11.91 0.69 -8.44
CA LEU A 76 11.89 2.15 -8.52
C LEU A 76 13.24 2.76 -8.16
N CYS A 77 13.55 3.88 -8.81
CA CYS A 77 14.66 4.74 -8.37
C CYS A 77 14.22 5.48 -7.09
N ILE A 78 15.18 6.09 -6.40
CA ILE A 78 14.89 6.75 -5.12
C ILE A 78 13.80 7.82 -5.24
N PRO A 79 13.88 8.79 -6.17
CA PRO A 79 12.82 9.80 -6.29
C PRO A 79 11.43 9.20 -6.55
N CYS A 80 11.33 8.19 -7.40
CA CYS A 80 10.05 7.55 -7.69
C CYS A 80 9.52 6.77 -6.50
N HIS A 81 10.40 6.14 -5.71
CA HIS A 81 10.01 5.43 -4.51
C HIS A 81 9.43 6.38 -3.46
N ILE A 82 10.10 7.52 -3.26
CA ILE A 82 9.61 8.56 -2.35
C ILE A 82 8.22 9.05 -2.79
N LYS A 83 8.06 9.28 -4.08
CA LYS A 83 6.80 9.72 -4.65
C LYS A 83 5.70 8.69 -4.46
N ALA A 84 6.01 7.42 -4.68
CA ALA A 84 5.06 6.33 -4.49
C ALA A 84 4.56 6.27 -3.04
N HIS A 85 5.46 6.41 -2.07
CA HIS A 85 5.07 6.44 -0.66
C HIS A 85 4.20 7.65 -0.33
N ALA A 86 4.51 8.82 -0.90
CA ALA A 86 3.70 10.02 -0.71
C ALA A 86 2.29 9.83 -1.26
N GLU A 87 2.17 9.19 -2.43
CA GLU A 87 0.87 8.87 -3.01
C GLU A 87 0.07 7.93 -2.12
N GLN A 88 0.70 6.91 -1.57
CA GLN A 88 0.04 5.97 -0.67
C GLN A 88 -0.49 6.66 0.58
N ARG A 89 0.31 7.56 1.19
CA ARG A 89 -0.12 8.32 2.36
C ARG A 89 -1.30 9.22 2.03
N SER A 90 -1.27 9.87 0.87
CA SER A 90 -2.34 10.74 0.43
C SER A 90 -3.64 9.97 0.24
N HIS A 91 -3.57 8.80 -0.43
CA HIS A 91 -4.73 7.94 -0.62
C HIS A 91 -5.31 7.44 0.70
N SER A 92 -4.47 7.06 1.64
CA SER A 92 -4.90 6.63 2.96
C SER A 92 -5.67 7.71 3.69
N LYS A 93 -5.16 8.95 3.65
CA LYS A 93 -5.82 10.09 4.28
C LYS A 93 -7.16 10.39 3.64
N GLN A 94 -7.21 10.36 2.32
CA GLN A 94 -8.44 10.60 1.59
C GLN A 94 -9.48 9.52 1.87
N ALA A 95 -9.07 8.27 1.88
CA ALA A 95 -9.96 7.16 2.18
C ALA A 95 -10.53 7.25 3.59
N HIS A 96 -9.69 7.63 4.55
CA HIS A 96 -10.12 7.80 5.94
C HIS A 96 -11.13 8.95 6.05
N LYS A 97 -10.82 10.07 5.44
CA LYS A 97 -11.71 11.23 5.44
C LYS A 97 -13.05 10.89 4.78
N GLN A 98 -13.01 10.19 3.66
CA GLN A 98 -14.22 9.81 2.95
C GLN A 98 -15.10 8.90 3.79
N ARG A 99 -14.51 7.97 4.53
CA ARG A 99 -15.27 7.08 5.41
C ARG A 99 -15.91 7.85 6.56
N GLU A 100 -15.21 8.85 7.10
CA GLU A 100 -15.77 9.71 8.14
C GLU A 100 -16.92 10.54 7.60
N ASP A 101 -16.75 11.14 6.42
CA ASP A 101 -17.78 11.93 5.77
C ASP A 101 -19.01 11.07 5.47
N ASP A 102 -18.83 9.85 4.98
CA ASP A 102 -19.93 8.94 4.70
C ASP A 102 -20.67 8.55 5.97
N ARG A 103 -19.95 8.34 7.05
CA ARG A 103 -20.56 8.02 8.35
C ARG A 103 -21.38 9.17 8.86
N MET A 104 -20.84 10.38 8.76
CA MET A 104 -21.54 11.58 9.17
C MET A 104 -22.79 11.79 8.32
N GLN A 105 -22.68 11.61 7.02
CA GLN A 105 -23.78 11.78 6.10
C GLN A 105 -24.91 10.79 6.39
N ARG A 106 -24.58 9.54 6.67
CA ARG A 106 -25.57 8.53 7.04
C ARG A 106 -26.26 8.87 8.34
N TRP A 107 -25.50 9.42 9.29
CA TRP A 107 -26.08 9.85 10.56
C TRP A 107 -27.08 11.01 10.34
N ILE A 108 -26.70 12.01 9.54
CA ILE A 108 -27.54 13.13 9.21
C ILE A 108 -28.83 12.67 8.53
N GLU A 109 -28.71 11.80 7.55
CA GLU A 109 -29.85 11.26 6.83
C GLU A 109 -30.80 10.53 7.77
N ARG A 110 -30.25 9.79 8.72
CA ARG A 110 -31.07 9.06 9.70
C ARG A 110 -31.85 10.01 10.60
N GLN A 111 -31.23 11.15 10.96
CA GLN A 111 -31.87 12.13 11.80
C GLN A 111 -32.93 12.97 11.05
N SER A 112 -32.68 13.24 9.78
CA SER A 112 -33.55 14.11 9.00
C SER A 112 -34.70 13.36 8.31
N LYS A 113 -34.64 12.04 8.22
CA LYS A 113 -35.78 11.29 7.69
C LYS A 113 -36.96 11.43 8.59
N PRO A 114 -38.14 11.82 8.04
CA PRO A 114 -39.33 11.78 8.85
C PRO A 114 -39.47 10.37 9.37
N LYS A 115 -39.76 10.27 10.65
CA LYS A 115 -40.09 9.00 11.22
C LYS A 115 -41.17 8.42 10.36
N ARG A 116 -40.85 7.32 9.73
CA ARG A 116 -41.88 6.65 9.06
C ARG A 116 -42.99 6.46 10.04
N ASN A 117 -44.03 6.96 9.67
CA ASN A 117 -45.16 6.68 10.41
C ASN A 117 -45.45 5.25 10.18
N GLU A 118 -44.94 4.50 11.04
CA GLU A 118 -45.12 3.11 10.93
C GLU A 118 -46.51 2.74 11.26
N GLY A 119 -47.27 3.62 11.61
CA GLY A 119 -48.70 3.41 11.74
C GLY A 119 -49.29 3.59 10.45
#